data_737006b79faa69cef64bd6fdd6ce9124
#
_entry.id   737006b79faa69cef64bd6fdd6ce9124
#
_cell.length_a   1.000
_cell.length_b   1.000
_cell.length_c   1.000
_cell.angle_alpha   90.00
_cell.angle_beta   90.00
_cell.angle_gamma   90.00
#
_symmetry.space_group_name_H-M   'P 1'
#
loop_
_entity.id
_entity.type
_entity.pdbx_description
1 polymer ?
#
loop_
_entity_poly.entity_id
_entity_poly.type
_entity_poly.pdbx_seq_one_letter_code
_entity_poly.pdbx_strand_id
1 'polypeptide(L)'
;MAAAMMLSMAACGNGAEEKETENSAGTEAQAAGGESTLVYGSNDYTRINPAMDEHGEINILIFSGLTSHDGENQVAPGLAKSWDYDEDTLTYTFHLEENVKWHDGEPFTADDVKFTIEAIMDPDNGSENAPNYEDVTTIDVIDDHTISFTLSAPNVAFLDYMTCLLYTSPSPRD
;
A
#
# COMPACT_ATOMS: atom_id res chain seq x y z
N MET A 1 -22.91 -4.97 -56.70
CA MET A 1 -24.12 -4.19 -57.05
C MET A 1 -24.63 -3.57 -55.73
N ALA A 2 -24.39 -2.32 -55.59
CA ALA A 2 -25.36 -1.21 -55.45
C ALA A 2 -26.11 -1.28 -54.09
N ALA A 3 -26.30 -0.26 -53.31
CA ALA A 3 -26.25 1.18 -53.50
C ALA A 3 -26.13 1.90 -52.13
N ALA A 4 -25.49 3.02 -52.16
CA ALA A 4 -25.49 4.03 -51.11
C ALA A 4 -26.86 4.69 -50.97
N MET A 5 -27.24 5.09 -49.73
CA MET A 5 -28.22 6.16 -49.53
C MET A 5 -27.78 7.07 -48.40
N MET A 6 -27.28 8.22 -48.80
CA MET A 6 -27.15 9.41 -47.93
C MET A 6 -28.54 10.02 -47.75
N LEU A 7 -28.87 10.38 -46.52
CA LEU A 7 -29.96 11.32 -46.28
C LEU A 7 -29.49 12.41 -45.32
N SER A 8 -29.21 13.58 -45.90
CA SER A 8 -28.98 14.82 -45.18
C SER A 8 -30.34 15.43 -44.82
N MET A 9 -30.57 15.78 -43.56
CA MET A 9 -31.60 16.77 -43.19
C MET A 9 -30.96 17.87 -42.35
N ALA A 10 -30.90 19.03 -42.99
CA ALA A 10 -30.67 20.29 -42.29
C ALA A 10 -32.01 20.78 -41.71
N ALA A 11 -32.03 21.14 -40.46
CA ALA A 11 -33.07 21.99 -39.88
C ALA A 11 -32.45 23.02 -38.95
N CYS A 12 -32.55 24.25 -39.30
CA CYS A 12 -32.24 25.43 -38.50
C CYS A 12 -33.24 25.55 -37.33
N GLY A 13 -32.76 25.87 -36.15
CA GLY A 13 -33.61 26.28 -35.02
C GLY A 13 -32.74 26.92 -33.94
N ASN A 14 -32.97 28.18 -33.76
CA ASN A 14 -32.26 29.16 -32.94
C ASN A 14 -32.47 28.95 -31.43
N GLY A 15 -31.43 29.17 -30.60
CA GLY A 15 -31.64 29.65 -29.23
C GLY A 15 -30.91 28.93 -28.11
N ALA A 16 -30.15 29.70 -27.38
CA ALA A 16 -29.59 29.53 -26.04
C ALA A 16 -28.28 28.74 -25.88
N GLU A 17 -27.24 29.50 -25.59
CA GLU A 17 -25.94 29.05 -25.09
C GLU A 17 -26.09 28.39 -23.73
N GLU A 18 -25.85 27.09 -23.67
CA GLU A 18 -25.39 26.44 -22.46
C GLU A 18 -23.96 25.97 -22.68
N LYS A 19 -23.08 26.52 -21.88
CA LYS A 19 -21.66 26.29 -21.90
C LYS A 19 -21.39 24.96 -21.16
N GLU A 20 -21.49 23.84 -21.84
CA GLU A 20 -20.97 22.57 -21.37
C GLU A 20 -19.44 22.60 -21.48
N THR A 21 -18.79 22.62 -20.35
CA THR A 21 -17.35 22.35 -20.20
C THR A 21 -17.15 20.85 -20.35
N GLU A 22 -16.90 20.39 -21.57
CA GLU A 22 -16.34 19.07 -21.80
C GLU A 22 -14.89 19.05 -21.26
N ASN A 23 -14.72 18.46 -20.09
CA ASN A 23 -13.40 18.09 -19.59
C ASN A 23 -13.12 16.64 -20.00
N SER A 24 -12.79 16.46 -21.28
CA SER A 24 -12.26 15.20 -21.81
C SER A 24 -10.76 15.34 -21.98
N ALA A 25 -10.02 15.18 -20.87
CA ALA A 25 -8.58 14.98 -20.91
C ALA A 25 -8.28 13.48 -20.96
N GLY A 26 -8.45 12.90 -22.15
CA GLY A 26 -7.80 11.64 -22.48
C GLY A 26 -6.32 11.92 -22.69
N THR A 27 -5.50 11.67 -21.68
CA THR A 27 -4.04 11.72 -21.82
C THR A 27 -3.58 10.42 -22.46
N GLU A 28 -3.25 10.48 -23.76
CA GLU A 28 -2.48 9.43 -24.42
C GLU A 28 -1.09 9.38 -23.75
N ALA A 29 -0.78 8.25 -23.11
CA ALA A 29 0.53 8.00 -22.55
C ALA A 29 1.55 7.83 -23.67
N GLN A 30 2.31 8.87 -23.95
CA GLN A 30 3.42 8.87 -24.88
C GLN A 30 4.66 8.31 -24.16
N ALA A 31 5.03 7.07 -24.47
CA ALA A 31 6.26 6.44 -23.97
C ALA A 31 7.48 7.08 -24.64
N ALA A 32 8.04 8.08 -23.99
CA ALA A 32 9.37 8.60 -24.28
C ALA A 32 10.17 8.47 -22.97
N GLY A 33 11.39 7.91 -23.03
CA GLY A 33 12.28 7.70 -21.90
C GLY A 33 12.66 9.00 -21.18
N GLY A 34 11.80 9.38 -20.24
CA GLY A 34 11.90 10.50 -19.32
C GLY A 34 11.25 10.09 -18.01
N GLU A 35 11.54 10.77 -16.93
CA GLU A 35 10.92 10.57 -15.63
C GLU A 35 9.39 10.51 -15.78
N SER A 36 8.80 9.36 -15.43
CA SER A 36 7.35 9.21 -15.43
C SER A 36 6.80 9.89 -14.18
N THR A 37 5.95 10.90 -14.37
CA THR A 37 5.30 11.62 -13.27
C THR A 37 3.88 11.12 -13.09
N LEU A 38 3.55 10.62 -11.90
CA LEU A 38 2.18 10.34 -11.49
C LEU A 38 1.61 11.59 -10.82
N VAL A 39 0.49 12.11 -11.33
CA VAL A 39 -0.27 13.18 -10.68
C VAL A 39 -1.50 12.57 -10.02
N TYR A 40 -1.52 12.57 -8.70
CA TYR A 40 -2.61 12.02 -7.89
C TYR A 40 -3.31 13.15 -7.13
N GLY A 41 -4.63 13.26 -7.32
CA GLY A 41 -5.45 14.25 -6.62
C GLY A 41 -5.98 13.67 -5.30
N SER A 42 -5.57 14.24 -4.19
CA SER A 42 -5.97 13.81 -2.86
C SER A 42 -6.14 14.98 -1.89
N ASN A 43 -6.49 14.69 -0.65
CA ASN A 43 -6.58 15.68 0.42
C ASN A 43 -5.19 16.16 0.87
N ASP A 44 -5.15 17.22 1.66
CA ASP A 44 -3.92 17.72 2.25
C ASP A 44 -3.44 16.77 3.36
N TYR A 45 -2.17 16.33 3.27
CA TYR A 45 -1.57 15.43 4.25
C TYR A 45 -0.69 16.22 5.21
N THR A 46 -0.96 16.07 6.49
CA THR A 46 -0.13 16.67 7.55
C THR A 46 1.02 15.76 7.95
N ARG A 47 0.91 14.46 7.70
CA ARG A 47 1.92 13.43 8.00
C ARG A 47 1.95 12.39 6.91
N ILE A 48 3.14 11.89 6.60
CA ILE A 48 3.38 10.78 5.67
C ILE A 48 4.21 9.74 6.44
N ASN A 49 3.64 9.21 7.52
CA ASN A 49 4.27 8.14 8.27
C ASN A 49 3.24 7.05 8.53
N PRO A 50 3.32 5.90 7.82
CA PRO A 50 2.33 4.84 7.92
C PRO A 50 2.30 4.16 9.30
N ALA A 51 3.40 4.24 10.05
CA ALA A 51 3.43 3.70 11.42
C ALA A 51 2.60 4.55 12.41
N MET A 52 2.31 5.81 12.07
CA MET A 52 1.68 6.76 12.98
C MET A 52 0.25 7.13 12.57
N ASP A 53 -0.12 7.01 11.29
CA ASP A 53 -1.32 7.61 10.74
C ASP A 53 -2.05 6.62 9.80
N GLU A 54 -3.32 6.33 10.09
CA GLU A 54 -4.15 5.41 9.28
C GLU A 54 -4.62 6.00 7.94
N HIS A 55 -4.64 7.34 7.80
CA HIS A 55 -5.49 8.00 6.82
C HIS A 55 -4.79 8.45 5.54
N GLY A 56 -3.59 7.98 5.28
CA GLY A 56 -2.86 8.41 4.10
C GLY A 56 -3.10 7.54 2.87
N GLU A 57 -4.09 7.85 2.01
CA GLU A 57 -4.21 7.17 0.70
C GLU A 57 -2.90 7.21 -0.11
N ILE A 58 -2.09 8.25 0.05
CA ILE A 58 -0.77 8.36 -0.56
C ILE A 58 0.21 7.31 -0.04
N ASN A 59 0.02 6.84 1.19
CA ASN A 59 0.88 5.83 1.79
C ASN A 59 0.88 4.54 0.96
N ILE A 60 -0.27 4.15 0.39
CA ILE A 60 -0.42 2.98 -0.49
C ILE A 60 0.45 3.08 -1.75
N LEU A 61 0.75 4.31 -2.21
CA LEU A 61 1.58 4.57 -3.39
C LEU A 61 3.08 4.59 -3.07
N ILE A 62 3.45 4.80 -1.81
CA ILE A 62 4.84 5.04 -1.40
C ILE A 62 5.40 3.85 -0.64
N PHE A 63 4.57 3.17 0.15
CA PHE A 63 4.97 2.10 1.05
C PHE A 63 4.32 0.77 0.67
N SER A 64 4.85 -0.31 1.20
CA SER A 64 4.31 -1.66 1.01
C SER A 64 4.22 -2.39 2.35
N GLY A 65 3.20 -3.23 2.53
CA GLY A 65 3.04 -4.10 3.69
C GLY A 65 3.69 -5.47 3.49
N LEU A 66 3.74 -6.29 4.55
CA LEU A 66 4.12 -7.69 4.44
C LEU A 66 3.13 -8.48 3.59
N THR A 67 1.86 -8.18 3.77
CA THR A 67 0.76 -8.70 2.95
C THR A 67 0.17 -7.58 2.10
N SER A 68 -0.68 -7.93 1.17
CA SER A 68 -1.47 -7.02 0.33
C SER A 68 -2.87 -7.59 0.15
N HIS A 69 -3.73 -6.87 -0.59
CA HIS A 69 -5.01 -7.41 -1.03
C HIS A 69 -5.02 -7.55 -2.55
N ASP A 70 -5.57 -8.65 -3.01
CA ASP A 70 -5.78 -8.88 -4.44
C ASP A 70 -7.03 -8.17 -4.98
N GLY A 71 -7.33 -8.35 -6.26
CA GLY A 71 -8.51 -7.75 -6.90
C GLY A 71 -9.86 -8.26 -6.38
N GLU A 72 -9.87 -9.34 -5.60
CA GLU A 72 -11.05 -9.93 -4.94
C GLU A 72 -11.10 -9.60 -3.44
N ASN A 73 -10.21 -8.71 -3.00
CA ASN A 73 -10.05 -8.29 -1.60
C ASN A 73 -9.68 -9.45 -0.67
N GLN A 74 -8.89 -10.41 -1.16
CA GLN A 74 -8.32 -11.47 -0.35
C GLN A 74 -6.88 -11.14 0.01
N VAL A 75 -6.43 -11.59 1.18
CA VAL A 75 -5.04 -11.42 1.61
C VAL A 75 -4.11 -12.14 0.62
N ALA A 76 -3.14 -11.44 0.13
CA ALA A 76 -2.16 -11.88 -0.86
C ALA A 76 -0.73 -11.53 -0.41
N PRO A 77 0.30 -12.17 -0.99
CA PRO A 77 1.68 -11.79 -0.75
C PRO A 77 1.97 -10.31 -1.06
N GLY A 78 2.82 -9.70 -0.23
CA GLY A 78 3.37 -8.36 -0.40
C GLY A 78 4.89 -8.41 -0.31
N LEU A 79 5.49 -7.76 0.70
CA LEU A 79 6.92 -7.91 1.00
C LEU A 79 7.26 -9.28 1.62
N ALA A 80 6.28 -10.00 2.15
CA ALA A 80 6.39 -11.41 2.47
C ALA A 80 5.89 -12.23 1.28
N LYS A 81 6.75 -13.09 0.74
CA LYS A 81 6.41 -14.03 -0.35
C LYS A 81 5.48 -15.15 0.10
N SER A 82 5.51 -15.49 1.40
CA SER A 82 4.67 -16.51 2.03
C SER A 82 4.71 -16.37 3.54
N TRP A 83 3.81 -17.06 4.22
CA TRP A 83 3.79 -17.20 5.67
C TRP A 83 3.25 -18.57 6.07
N ASP A 84 3.66 -19.01 7.26
CA ASP A 84 3.16 -20.19 7.95
C ASP A 84 2.46 -19.77 9.23
N TYR A 85 1.42 -20.49 9.65
CA TYR A 85 0.74 -20.31 10.92
C TYR A 85 0.71 -21.59 11.72
N ASP A 86 1.25 -21.52 12.93
CA ASP A 86 1.19 -22.59 13.91
C ASP A 86 0.07 -22.30 14.91
N GLU A 87 -1.00 -23.07 14.85
CA GLU A 87 -2.18 -22.92 15.72
C GLU A 87 -1.89 -23.30 17.19
N ASP A 88 -0.92 -24.18 17.44
CA ASP A 88 -0.59 -24.65 18.78
C ASP A 88 0.16 -23.56 19.58
N THR A 89 1.01 -22.82 18.89
CA THR A 89 1.82 -21.74 19.47
C THR A 89 1.29 -20.34 19.15
N LEU A 90 0.25 -20.23 18.33
CA LEU A 90 -0.33 -18.97 17.82
C LEU A 90 0.74 -18.10 17.14
N THR A 91 1.64 -18.73 16.38
CA THR A 91 2.78 -18.06 15.78
C THR A 91 2.66 -17.99 14.26
N TYR A 92 2.74 -16.78 13.73
CA TYR A 92 2.92 -16.53 12.31
C TYR A 92 4.41 -16.39 12.00
N THR A 93 4.89 -17.11 10.98
CA THR A 93 6.25 -16.97 10.46
C THR A 93 6.18 -16.46 9.04
N PHE A 94 6.72 -15.27 8.79
CA PHE A 94 6.76 -14.63 7.48
C PHE A 94 8.10 -14.85 6.80
N HIS A 95 8.06 -15.24 5.52
CA HIS A 95 9.22 -15.37 4.65
C HIS A 95 9.26 -14.18 3.69
N LEU A 96 10.24 -13.31 3.86
CA LEU A 96 10.35 -12.06 3.13
C LEU A 96 10.89 -12.28 1.72
N GLU A 97 10.54 -11.37 0.80
CA GLU A 97 11.14 -11.29 -0.52
C GLU A 97 12.61 -10.92 -0.42
N GLU A 98 13.44 -11.58 -1.22
CA GLU A 98 14.87 -11.28 -1.32
C GLU A 98 15.11 -10.16 -2.36
N ASN A 99 16.22 -9.45 -2.23
CA ASN A 99 16.63 -8.38 -3.13
C ASN A 99 15.70 -7.15 -3.17
N VAL A 100 14.81 -6.99 -2.20
CA VAL A 100 14.05 -5.76 -2.01
C VAL A 100 14.96 -4.70 -1.41
N LYS A 101 14.79 -3.47 -1.85
CA LYS A 101 15.54 -2.32 -1.38
C LYS A 101 14.61 -1.17 -1.03
N TRP A 102 15.02 -0.42 -0.05
CA TRP A 102 14.41 0.86 0.27
C TRP A 102 14.70 1.92 -0.80
N HIS A 103 14.01 3.07 -0.73
CA HIS A 103 14.18 4.17 -1.69
C HIS A 103 15.60 4.78 -1.67
N ASP A 104 16.32 4.64 -0.57
CA ASP A 104 17.72 5.05 -0.43
C ASP A 104 18.73 4.02 -0.96
N GLY A 105 18.25 2.82 -1.34
CA GLY A 105 19.02 1.72 -1.89
C GLY A 105 19.54 0.71 -0.88
N GLU A 106 19.29 0.92 0.42
CA GLU A 106 19.64 -0.06 1.46
C GLU A 106 18.74 -1.31 1.35
N PRO A 107 19.23 -2.51 1.74
CA PRO A 107 18.44 -3.72 1.71
C PRO A 107 17.30 -3.66 2.73
N PHE A 108 16.14 -4.20 2.35
CA PHE A 108 15.03 -4.46 3.26
C PHE A 108 15.25 -5.79 3.98
N THR A 109 15.09 -5.80 5.30
CA THR A 109 15.33 -6.96 6.16
C THR A 109 14.23 -7.17 7.20
N ALA A 110 14.28 -8.31 7.88
CA ALA A 110 13.40 -8.64 9.00
C ALA A 110 13.56 -7.67 10.19
N ASP A 111 14.74 -7.07 10.36
CA ASP A 111 14.96 -6.07 11.41
C ASP A 111 14.16 -4.79 11.16
N ASP A 112 13.96 -4.39 9.88
CA ASP A 112 13.13 -3.22 9.53
C ASP A 112 11.66 -3.48 9.86
N VAL A 113 11.19 -4.72 9.63
CA VAL A 113 9.83 -5.14 9.99
C VAL A 113 9.64 -5.06 11.50
N LYS A 114 10.57 -5.67 12.25
CA LYS A 114 10.55 -5.64 13.72
C LYS A 114 10.53 -4.21 14.23
N PHE A 115 11.44 -3.37 13.75
CA PHE A 115 11.51 -1.96 14.14
C PHE A 115 10.18 -1.23 13.90
N THR A 116 9.56 -1.45 12.74
CA THR A 116 8.28 -0.79 12.38
C THR A 116 7.17 -1.17 13.36
N ILE A 117 7.00 -2.48 13.62
CA ILE A 117 5.94 -2.95 14.50
C ILE A 117 6.20 -2.53 15.97
N GLU A 118 7.44 -2.60 16.43
CA GLU A 118 7.82 -2.11 17.76
C GLU A 118 7.55 -0.59 17.88
N ALA A 119 7.84 0.19 16.84
CA ALA A 119 7.54 1.63 16.83
C ALA A 119 6.04 1.94 16.85
N ILE A 120 5.21 1.12 16.19
CA ILE A 120 3.75 1.22 16.25
C ILE A 120 3.24 0.90 17.65
N MET A 121 3.79 -0.15 18.28
CA MET A 121 3.38 -0.62 19.61
C MET A 121 3.87 0.28 20.75
N ASP A 122 4.86 1.15 20.50
CA ASP A 122 5.42 2.04 21.51
C ASP A 122 4.39 3.12 21.89
N PRO A 123 3.92 3.16 23.14
CA PRO A 123 2.92 4.12 23.59
C PRO A 123 3.41 5.58 23.52
N ASP A 124 4.72 5.81 23.55
CA ASP A 124 5.29 7.16 23.47
C ASP A 124 5.14 7.75 22.06
N ASN A 125 5.00 6.89 21.04
CA ASN A 125 4.76 7.29 19.66
C ASN A 125 3.30 7.65 19.39
N GLY A 126 2.35 7.14 20.16
CA GLY A 126 0.93 7.43 20.02
C GLY A 126 0.35 7.04 18.65
N SER A 127 0.77 5.89 18.13
CA SER A 127 0.27 5.35 16.85
C SER A 127 -1.22 5.00 16.93
N GLU A 128 -1.99 5.42 15.93
CA GLU A 128 -3.41 5.02 15.79
C GLU A 128 -3.56 3.52 15.49
N ASN A 129 -2.51 2.90 14.94
CA ASN A 129 -2.46 1.47 14.61
C ASN A 129 -2.07 0.57 15.79
N ALA A 130 -1.62 1.12 16.93
CA ALA A 130 -1.18 0.32 18.07
C ALA A 130 -2.21 -0.73 18.56
N PRO A 131 -3.53 -0.44 18.57
CA PRO A 131 -4.54 -1.44 18.98
C PRO A 131 -4.57 -2.70 18.10
N ASN A 132 -4.14 -2.61 16.83
CA ASN A 132 -4.13 -3.74 15.90
C ASN A 132 -3.07 -4.80 16.28
N TYR A 133 -2.08 -4.42 17.07
CA TYR A 133 -0.94 -5.26 17.47
C TYR A 133 -0.92 -5.59 18.97
N GLU A 134 -1.98 -5.27 19.72
CA GLU A 134 -2.04 -5.51 21.17
C GLU A 134 -1.92 -7.00 21.56
N ASP A 135 -2.31 -7.89 20.64
CA ASP A 135 -2.16 -9.34 20.83
C ASP A 135 -0.74 -9.85 20.57
N VAL A 136 0.16 -9.06 20.01
CA VAL A 136 1.55 -9.48 19.74
C VAL A 136 2.33 -9.51 21.03
N THR A 137 2.81 -10.70 21.41
CA THR A 137 3.59 -10.91 22.64
C THR A 137 5.08 -11.00 22.39
N THR A 138 5.47 -11.51 21.21
CA THR A 138 6.87 -11.71 20.85
C THR A 138 7.08 -11.45 19.37
N ILE A 139 8.18 -10.80 19.03
CA ILE A 139 8.65 -10.56 17.67
C ILE A 139 10.08 -11.07 17.58
N ASP A 140 10.30 -12.19 16.88
CA ASP A 140 11.59 -12.82 16.74
C ASP A 140 12.09 -12.73 15.28
N VAL A 141 13.24 -12.11 15.09
CA VAL A 141 14.00 -12.15 13.83
C VAL A 141 14.79 -13.44 13.79
N ILE A 142 14.46 -14.34 12.87
CA ILE A 142 15.11 -15.65 12.73
C ILE A 142 16.36 -15.51 11.85
N ASP A 143 16.22 -14.79 10.75
CA ASP A 143 17.31 -14.38 9.86
C ASP A 143 16.87 -13.10 9.09
N ASP A 144 17.73 -12.59 8.19
CA ASP A 144 17.49 -11.36 7.44
C ASP A 144 16.18 -11.34 6.64
N HIS A 145 15.63 -12.54 6.33
CA HIS A 145 14.43 -12.69 5.50
C HIS A 145 13.35 -13.55 6.17
N THR A 146 13.47 -13.80 7.47
CA THR A 146 12.48 -14.61 8.21
C THR A 146 12.20 -13.97 9.56
N ILE A 147 10.93 -13.67 9.82
CA ILE A 147 10.47 -13.06 11.07
C ILE A 147 9.22 -13.79 11.57
N SER A 148 9.10 -13.96 12.87
CA SER A 148 7.92 -14.56 13.50
C SER A 148 7.27 -13.65 14.53
N PHE A 149 5.94 -13.79 14.63
CA PHE A 149 5.08 -13.06 15.55
C PHE A 149 4.26 -14.08 16.33
N THR A 150 4.43 -14.10 17.67
CA THR A 150 3.61 -14.92 18.56
C THR A 150 2.51 -14.06 19.16
N LEU A 151 1.28 -14.56 19.10
CA LEU A 151 0.09 -13.86 19.58
C LEU A 151 -0.35 -14.43 20.93
N SER A 152 -1.01 -13.61 21.75
CA SER A 152 -1.65 -14.00 23.02
C SER A 152 -2.98 -14.72 22.81
N ALA A 153 -3.65 -14.48 21.69
CA ALA A 153 -4.93 -15.08 21.31
C ALA A 153 -5.01 -15.24 19.78
N PRO A 154 -5.85 -16.17 19.27
CA PRO A 154 -6.10 -16.28 17.83
C PRO A 154 -6.70 -14.98 17.27
N ASN A 155 -6.05 -14.40 16.28
CA ASN A 155 -6.51 -13.18 15.63
C ASN A 155 -6.61 -13.40 14.12
N VAL A 156 -7.85 -13.52 13.60
CA VAL A 156 -8.11 -13.78 12.18
C VAL A 156 -7.81 -12.58 11.29
N ALA A 157 -7.80 -11.39 11.86
CA ALA A 157 -7.51 -10.15 11.14
C ALA A 157 -6.00 -9.82 11.12
N PHE A 158 -5.16 -10.63 11.76
CA PHE A 158 -3.73 -10.33 11.88
C PHE A 158 -3.04 -10.15 10.53
N LEU A 159 -3.38 -10.98 9.55
CA LEU A 159 -2.83 -10.86 8.19
C LEU A 159 -3.31 -9.60 7.47
N ASP A 160 -4.53 -9.13 7.75
CA ASP A 160 -5.02 -7.87 7.22
C ASP A 160 -4.25 -6.68 7.84
N TYR A 161 -3.92 -6.75 9.13
CA TYR A 161 -3.11 -5.70 9.77
C TYR A 161 -1.68 -5.64 9.23
N MET A 162 -1.14 -6.76 8.70
CA MET A 162 0.18 -6.81 8.05
C MET A 162 0.20 -6.16 6.66
N THR A 163 -0.93 -5.72 6.12
CA THR A 163 -0.99 -4.81 4.96
C THR A 163 -0.58 -3.39 5.35
N CYS A 164 -0.49 -3.10 6.67
CA CYS A 164 0.05 -1.86 7.19
C CYS A 164 1.47 -1.65 6.68
N LEU A 165 1.73 -0.44 6.25
CA LEU A 165 2.87 -0.09 5.45
C LEU A 165 4.13 -0.02 6.31
N LEU A 166 5.19 -0.67 5.85
CA LEU A 166 6.46 -0.69 6.57
C LEU A 166 7.22 0.64 6.40
N TYR A 167 7.86 1.06 7.48
CA TYR A 167 8.65 2.27 7.58
C TYR A 167 10.11 1.93 7.94
N THR A 168 11.08 2.58 7.31
CA THR A 168 12.48 2.41 7.70
C THR A 168 12.76 3.12 9.02
N SER A 169 13.62 2.51 9.83
CA SER A 169 14.35 3.23 10.87
C SER A 169 15.05 4.44 10.25
N PRO A 170 14.91 5.67 10.80
CA PRO A 170 15.84 6.72 10.46
C PRO A 170 17.24 6.19 10.76
N SER A 171 18.04 6.11 9.72
CA SER A 171 19.42 5.61 9.83
C SER A 171 20.14 6.31 10.98
N PRO A 172 20.88 5.58 11.84
CA PRO A 172 21.70 6.21 12.89
C PRO A 172 22.88 7.00 12.33
N ARG A 173 22.80 7.47 11.09
CA ARG A 173 23.85 8.15 10.33
C ARG A 173 23.71 9.66 10.32
N ASP A 174 22.84 10.24 11.15
CA ASP A 174 22.75 11.70 11.36
C ASP A 174 23.19 12.07 12.78
#